data_bfb266ccb5fb72ce312cdcf8a8bc5ecf
#
_entry.id   bfb266ccb5fb72ce312cdcf8a8bc5ecf
#
_cell.length_a   1.000
_cell.length_b   1.000
_cell.length_c   1.000
_cell.angle_alpha   90.00
_cell.angle_beta   90.00
_cell.angle_gamma   90.00
#
_symmetry.space_group_name_H-M   'P 1'
#
loop_
_entity.id
_entity.type
_entity.pdbx_description
1 polymer ?
#
loop_
_entity_poly.entity_id
_entity_poly.type
_entity_poly.pdbx_seq_one_letter_code
_entity_poly.pdbx_strand_id
1 'polypeptide(L)' 'MKKYFTTKAQAVSARKQRDPFGYNGIRVYKMPKGSRHAGMFAVCTELEYLNTYW' A
#
# COMPACT_ATOMS: atom_id res chain seq x y z
N MET A 1 -4.20 -7.76 4.44
CA MET A 1 -3.67 -6.98 5.56
C MET A 1 -2.88 -5.79 5.03
N LYS A 2 -3.19 -4.59 5.50
CA LYS A 2 -2.56 -3.37 5.02
C LYS A 2 -1.32 -3.03 5.84
N LYS A 3 -0.30 -2.55 5.16
CA LYS A 3 0.89 -2.03 5.83
C LYS A 3 1.25 -0.68 5.25
N TYR A 4 1.81 0.18 6.09
CA TYR A 4 2.18 1.54 5.71
C TYR A 4 3.67 1.74 5.88
N PHE A 5 4.27 2.44 4.93
CA PHE A 5 5.71 2.70 4.91
C PHE A 5 5.96 4.18 4.65
N THR A 6 7.04 4.70 5.19
CA THR A 6 7.38 6.11 5.02
C THR A 6 8.03 6.41 3.67
N THR A 7 8.62 5.40 3.02
CA THR A 7 9.25 5.59 1.71
C THR A 7 8.68 4.62 0.69
N LYS A 8 8.68 5.05 -0.57
CA LYS A 8 8.22 4.22 -1.68
C LYS A 8 9.10 2.97 -1.84
N ALA A 9 10.41 3.11 -1.65
CA ALA A 9 11.33 1.99 -1.78
C ALA A 9 10.98 0.87 -0.81
N GLN A 10 10.68 1.21 0.45
CA GLN A 10 10.26 0.24 1.44
C GLN A 10 8.95 -0.44 1.05
N ALA A 11 7.99 0.34 0.56
CA ALA A 11 6.69 -0.18 0.15
C ALA A 11 6.83 -1.14 -1.03
N VAL A 12 7.63 -0.79 -2.02
CA VAL A 12 7.85 -1.65 -3.19
C VAL A 12 8.53 -2.96 -2.79
N SER A 13 9.50 -2.89 -1.89
CA SER A 13 10.17 -4.09 -1.38
C SER A 13 9.20 -5.01 -0.66
N ALA A 14 8.34 -4.45 0.19
CA ALA A 14 7.34 -5.23 0.91
C ALA A 14 6.33 -5.86 -0.06
N ARG A 15 5.92 -5.13 -1.10
CA ARG A 15 5.02 -5.68 -2.11
C ARG A 15 5.63 -6.88 -2.81
N LYS A 16 6.91 -6.77 -3.19
CA LYS A 16 7.59 -7.87 -3.88
C LYS A 16 7.68 -9.12 -3.02
N GLN A 17 7.85 -8.96 -1.71
CA GLN A 17 7.91 -10.10 -0.80
C GLN A 17 6.55 -10.77 -0.65
N ARG A 18 5.48 -9.99 -0.61
CA ARG A 18 4.13 -10.52 -0.41
C ARG A 18 3.51 -11.06 -1.69
N ASP A 19 3.85 -10.47 -2.82
CA ASP A 19 3.22 -10.81 -4.10
C ASP A 19 4.24 -10.71 -5.23
N PRO A 20 5.26 -11.59 -5.23
CA PRO A 20 6.35 -11.50 -6.21
C PRO A 20 5.89 -11.67 -7.66
N PHE A 21 4.79 -12.38 -7.87
CA PHE A 21 4.28 -12.64 -9.23
C PHE A 21 3.07 -11.81 -9.61
N GLY A 22 2.54 -11.01 -8.69
CA GLY A 22 1.40 -10.14 -8.98
C GLY A 22 0.05 -10.85 -9.02
N TYR A 23 -0.04 -12.08 -8.55
CA TYR A 23 -1.28 -12.85 -8.62
C TYR A 23 -2.33 -12.40 -7.60
N ASN A 24 -1.90 -11.79 -6.50
CA ASN A 24 -2.80 -11.40 -5.43
C ASN A 24 -3.30 -9.95 -5.55
N GLY A 25 -2.84 -9.23 -6.57
CA GLY A 25 -3.27 -7.87 -6.79
C GLY A 25 -2.76 -6.86 -5.77
N ILE A 26 -1.68 -7.20 -5.07
CA ILE A 26 -1.07 -6.29 -4.09
C ILE A 26 -0.37 -5.16 -4.83
N ARG A 27 -0.67 -3.92 -4.43
CA ARG A 27 -0.12 -2.72 -5.06
C ARG A 27 0.36 -1.73 -4.01
N VAL A 28 1.16 -0.76 -4.47
CA VAL A 28 1.63 0.34 -3.63
C VAL A 28 0.80 1.57 -3.95
N TYR A 29 0.20 2.17 -2.92
CA TYR A 29 -0.62 3.37 -3.06
C TYR A 29 -0.05 4.48 -2.18
N LYS A 30 0.07 5.68 -2.75
CA LYS A 30 0.43 6.85 -1.96
C LYS A 30 -0.83 7.40 -1.28
N MET A 31 -0.78 7.53 0.03
CA MET A 31 -1.94 7.99 0.78
C MET A 31 -2.16 9.49 0.56
N PRO A 32 -3.41 9.93 0.34
CA PRO A 32 -3.71 11.34 0.13
C PRO A 32 -3.58 12.16 1.41
N LYS A 33 -3.52 13.46 1.24
CA LYS A 33 -3.32 14.38 2.37
C LYS A 33 -4.43 14.31 3.41
N GLY A 34 -5.63 13.94 3.01
CA GLY A 34 -6.76 13.87 3.94
C GLY A 34 -6.86 12.60 4.75
N SER A 35 -5.97 11.63 4.53
CA SER A 35 -6.04 10.37 5.24
C SER A 35 -5.23 10.40 6.54
N ARG A 36 -5.47 9.42 7.42
CA ARG A 36 -4.72 9.28 8.66
C ARG A 36 -3.25 9.00 8.43
N HIS A 37 -2.91 8.45 7.27
CA HIS A 37 -1.55 8.07 6.92
C HIS A 37 -1.00 8.94 5.80
N ALA A 38 -1.38 10.22 5.79
CA ALA A 38 -0.96 11.16 4.76
C ALA A 38 0.57 11.16 4.59
N GLY A 39 1.01 11.13 3.34
CA GLY A 39 2.43 11.12 3.01
C GLY A 39 3.11 9.76 3.09
N MET A 40 2.38 8.73 3.56
CA MET A 40 2.91 7.37 3.61
C MET A 40 2.47 6.57 2.38
N PHE A 41 3.07 5.39 2.22
CA PHE A 41 2.73 4.48 1.13
C PHE A 41 2.10 3.21 1.70
N ALA A 42 0.93 2.85 1.19
CA ALA A 42 0.21 1.66 1.62
C ALA A 42 0.50 0.49 0.68
N VAL A 43 0.69 -0.69 1.24
CA VAL A 43 0.85 -1.93 0.49
C VAL A 43 -0.37 -2.81 0.77
N CYS A 44 -1.27 -2.91 -0.21
CA CYS A 44 -2.52 -3.64 -0.06
C CYS A 44 -3.18 -3.84 -1.41
N THR A 45 -4.31 -4.55 -1.42
CA THR A 45 -5.12 -4.67 -2.63
C THR A 45 -5.89 -3.37 -2.84
N GLU A 46 -6.40 -3.19 -4.06
CA GLU A 46 -7.22 -2.02 -4.38
C GLU A 46 -8.45 -1.93 -3.46
N LEU A 47 -9.09 -3.05 -3.22
CA LEU A 47 -10.28 -3.08 -2.37
C LEU A 47 -9.95 -2.64 -0.94
N GLU A 48 -8.85 -3.13 -0.39
CA GLU A 48 -8.39 -2.72 0.93
C GLU A 48 -8.06 -1.23 0.98
N TYR A 49 -7.43 -0.73 -0.08
CA TYR A 49 -7.10 0.69 -0.17
C TYR A 49 -8.36 1.55 -0.15
N LEU A 50 -9.36 1.19 -0.95
CA LEU A 50 -10.61 1.94 -1.01
C LEU A 50 -11.34 1.93 0.33
N ASN A 51 -11.34 0.79 1.02
CA ASN A 51 -11.98 0.67 2.32
C ASN A 51 -11.26 1.45 3.42
N THR A 52 -9.95 1.64 3.28
CA THR A 52 -9.14 2.34 4.28
C THR A 52 -9.12 3.84 4.07
N TYR A 53 -9.25 4.24 2.83
CA TYR A 53 -9.19 5.64 2.43
C TYR A 53 -10.18 6.50 3.21
N TRP A 54 -11.35 5.95 3.44
CA TRP A 54 -12.43 6.63 4.12
C TRP A 54 -12.39 6.37 5.62
#